data_e5b84ad48543c3607c761e6067a2be8c
#
_entry.id   e5b84ad48543c3607c761e6067a2be8c
#
_cell.length_a   1.000
_cell.length_b   1.000
_cell.length_c   1.000
_cell.angle_alpha   90.00
_cell.angle_beta   90.00
_cell.angle_gamma   90.00
#
_symmetry.space_group_name_H-M   'P 1'
#
loop_
_entity.id
_entity.type
_entity.pdbx_description
1 polymer ?
#
loop_
_entity_poly.entity_id
_entity_poly.type
_entity_poly.pdbx_seq_one_letter_code
_entity_poly.pdbx_strand_id
1 'polypeptide(L)'
;MKIDSDPNFARGLRAACALGLLLATRLAAAQQPDSSGYLTASDGARLHFAIYGSSRDTVIVPGEAMLVDPLEDLRGSLTLVFYDPRGRGQSEWIGDGKHLAMADELRDLETVRSTFRISKAGIIGFSYLGLMTALYAADHPDRVTRLALVGPMAPDEATASRYAPAEGRLRSDSAAARFARARAAASDTADLSAECRRWYEAYLPVYVGDPANASKVSTALCSNENETPSRVQWRVDRTMRSLGRRWDFTGKAAAIRVPTLVVQGDRDFAVSPDGARRWTELIPDARLIMLAGAGHFAYVERRDRVLPALQRFFLGQWPPEAMRLRTR
;
A
#
# COMPACT_ATOMS: atom_id res chain seq x y z
N MET A 1 -10.79 -40.29 -55.33
CA MET A 1 -10.73 -38.87 -54.99
C MET A 1 -9.66 -38.71 -53.89
N LYS A 2 -8.45 -38.31 -54.31
CA LYS A 2 -7.30 -38.14 -53.41
C LYS A 2 -7.41 -36.74 -52.80
N ILE A 3 -7.33 -36.67 -51.51
CA ILE A 3 -7.29 -35.39 -50.75
C ILE A 3 -5.80 -35.13 -50.53
N ASP A 4 -5.28 -34.10 -51.20
CA ASP A 4 -3.92 -33.57 -50.97
C ASP A 4 -3.90 -32.83 -49.64
N SER A 5 -3.04 -33.30 -48.76
CA SER A 5 -2.75 -32.66 -47.48
C SER A 5 -1.64 -31.61 -47.66
N ASP A 6 -1.99 -30.35 -47.58
CA ASP A 6 -1.04 -29.21 -47.64
C ASP A 6 -0.11 -29.21 -46.39
N PRO A 7 1.21 -29.36 -46.57
CA PRO A 7 2.16 -29.38 -45.45
C PRO A 7 2.36 -28.02 -44.76
N ASN A 8 1.80 -26.93 -45.29
CA ASN A 8 1.94 -25.58 -44.70
C ASN A 8 0.94 -25.31 -43.59
N PHE A 9 -0.20 -26.06 -43.52
CA PHE A 9 -1.18 -25.88 -42.45
C PHE A 9 -0.66 -26.33 -41.08
N ALA A 10 0.18 -27.36 -41.03
CA ALA A 10 0.76 -27.90 -39.81
C ALA A 10 1.87 -27.02 -39.20
N ARG A 11 2.54 -26.18 -40.03
CA ARG A 11 3.59 -25.27 -39.57
C ARG A 11 3.02 -24.01 -38.89
N GLY A 12 1.88 -23.50 -39.34
CA GLY A 12 1.21 -22.33 -38.75
C GLY A 12 0.70 -22.58 -37.33
N LEU A 13 0.16 -23.79 -37.06
CA LEU A 13 -0.38 -24.13 -35.73
C LEU A 13 0.72 -24.33 -34.68
N ARG A 14 1.90 -24.86 -35.09
CA ARG A 14 3.03 -25.04 -34.17
C ARG A 14 3.71 -23.71 -33.80
N ALA A 15 3.73 -22.72 -34.67
CA ALA A 15 4.28 -21.40 -34.42
C ALA A 15 3.34 -20.58 -33.47
N ALA A 16 2.03 -20.69 -33.65
CA ALA A 16 1.06 -20.01 -32.78
C ALA A 16 1.04 -20.58 -31.35
N CYS A 17 1.17 -21.90 -31.20
CA CYS A 17 1.28 -22.53 -29.86
C CYS A 17 2.61 -22.22 -29.18
N ALA A 18 3.74 -22.10 -29.90
CA ALA A 18 5.02 -21.75 -29.32
C ALA A 18 5.08 -20.27 -28.87
N LEU A 19 4.44 -19.35 -29.59
CA LEU A 19 4.35 -17.94 -29.20
C LEU A 19 3.43 -17.74 -28.00
N GLY A 20 2.32 -18.47 -27.93
CA GLY A 20 1.40 -18.45 -26.79
C GLY A 20 2.04 -18.99 -25.49
N LEU A 21 2.85 -20.05 -25.58
CA LEU A 21 3.59 -20.57 -24.41
C LEU A 21 4.72 -19.64 -23.95
N LEU A 22 5.40 -18.95 -24.88
CA LEU A 22 6.45 -17.98 -24.54
C LEU A 22 5.91 -16.71 -23.88
N LEU A 23 4.68 -16.26 -24.21
CA LEU A 23 4.00 -15.16 -23.53
C LEU A 23 3.47 -15.58 -22.16
N ALA A 24 2.93 -16.80 -22.01
CA ALA A 24 2.44 -17.31 -20.72
C ALA A 24 3.57 -17.52 -19.70
N THR A 25 4.77 -17.95 -20.16
CA THR A 25 5.93 -18.14 -19.27
C THR A 25 6.57 -16.84 -18.84
N ARG A 26 6.39 -15.71 -19.54
CA ARG A 26 6.86 -14.40 -19.09
C ARG A 26 5.96 -13.75 -18.04
N LEU A 27 4.67 -14.08 -17.98
CA LEU A 27 3.76 -13.58 -16.96
C LEU A 27 3.95 -14.24 -15.58
N ALA A 28 4.48 -15.46 -15.53
CA ALA A 28 4.72 -16.18 -14.27
C ALA A 28 6.09 -15.88 -13.62
N ALA A 29 7.03 -15.24 -14.35
CA ALA A 29 8.38 -14.94 -13.85
C ALA A 29 8.51 -13.55 -13.21
N ALA A 30 7.47 -12.74 -13.24
CA ALA A 30 7.54 -11.31 -12.88
C ALA A 30 7.43 -11.00 -11.38
N GLN A 31 7.18 -11.98 -10.52
CA GLN A 31 6.80 -11.74 -9.12
C GLN A 31 7.79 -12.23 -8.05
N GLN A 32 8.97 -12.73 -8.43
CA GLN A 32 9.94 -13.16 -7.43
C GLN A 32 10.83 -11.99 -6.99
N PRO A 33 11.04 -11.81 -5.68
CA PRO A 33 12.00 -10.85 -5.17
C PRO A 33 13.44 -11.27 -5.53
N ASP A 34 14.32 -10.28 -5.68
CA ASP A 34 15.75 -10.53 -5.86
C ASP A 34 16.38 -11.04 -4.55
N SER A 35 15.80 -10.68 -3.41
CA SER A 35 16.15 -11.19 -2.08
C SER A 35 14.93 -11.06 -1.15
N SER A 36 14.74 -12.07 -0.28
CA SER A 36 13.71 -12.02 0.77
C SER A 36 14.16 -12.80 1.99
N GLY A 37 13.56 -12.52 3.15
CA GLY A 37 13.87 -13.20 4.38
C GLY A 37 13.34 -12.47 5.60
N TYR A 38 14.00 -12.67 6.73
CA TYR A 38 13.62 -12.05 7.99
C TYR A 38 14.76 -11.24 8.57
N LEU A 39 14.45 -10.11 9.16
CA LEU A 39 15.32 -9.36 10.04
C LEU A 39 14.73 -9.34 11.45
N THR A 40 15.57 -9.09 12.46
CA THR A 40 15.16 -9.05 13.86
C THR A 40 15.18 -7.60 14.34
N ALA A 41 14.04 -7.11 14.82
CA ALA A 41 13.94 -5.82 15.49
C ALA A 41 14.67 -5.81 16.84
N SER A 42 14.93 -4.63 17.40
CA SER A 42 15.71 -4.48 18.64
C SER A 42 15.08 -5.13 19.87
N ASP A 43 13.76 -5.40 19.83
CA ASP A 43 13.01 -6.10 20.87
C ASP A 43 12.80 -7.60 20.57
N GLY A 44 13.42 -8.12 19.51
CA GLY A 44 13.39 -9.53 19.13
C GLY A 44 12.32 -9.89 18.11
N ALA A 45 11.38 -8.99 17.76
CA ALA A 45 10.33 -9.26 16.78
C ALA A 45 10.94 -9.53 15.39
N ARG A 46 10.41 -10.54 14.69
CA ARG A 46 10.87 -10.91 13.35
C ARG A 46 10.01 -10.21 12.29
N LEU A 47 10.68 -9.43 11.44
CA LEU A 47 10.03 -8.70 10.33
C LEU A 47 10.44 -9.36 9.01
N HIS A 48 9.46 -9.67 8.18
CA HIS A 48 9.69 -10.13 6.82
C HIS A 48 10.05 -8.99 5.92
N PHE A 49 10.95 -9.23 4.96
CA PHE A 49 11.31 -8.27 3.92
C PHE A 49 11.43 -8.94 2.55
N ALA A 50 11.24 -8.15 1.50
CA ALA A 50 11.54 -8.51 0.12
C ALA A 50 12.15 -7.32 -0.61
N ILE A 51 13.20 -7.58 -1.41
CA ILE A 51 13.92 -6.56 -2.19
C ILE A 51 13.70 -6.84 -3.67
N TYR A 52 13.37 -5.79 -4.41
CA TYR A 52 13.17 -5.83 -5.87
C TYR A 52 14.00 -4.73 -6.53
N GLY A 53 14.75 -5.09 -7.58
CA GLY A 53 15.61 -4.18 -8.31
C GLY A 53 16.98 -3.96 -7.69
N SER A 54 17.85 -3.28 -8.43
CA SER A 54 19.27 -3.07 -8.07
C SER A 54 19.76 -1.67 -8.43
N SER A 55 18.85 -0.69 -8.46
CA SER A 55 19.18 0.73 -8.69
C SER A 55 19.85 1.34 -7.47
N ARG A 56 20.55 2.47 -7.67
CA ARG A 56 21.08 3.29 -6.59
C ARG A 56 19.99 4.02 -5.80
N ASP A 57 18.88 4.33 -6.46
CA ASP A 57 17.75 5.01 -5.85
C ASP A 57 16.88 4.01 -5.09
N THR A 58 17.10 3.95 -3.79
CA THR A 58 16.41 3.01 -2.90
C THR A 58 15.16 3.64 -2.29
N VAL A 59 14.06 2.89 -2.29
CA VAL A 59 12.78 3.27 -1.68
C VAL A 59 12.35 2.18 -0.70
N ILE A 60 12.07 2.55 0.55
CA ILE A 60 11.53 1.65 1.57
C ILE A 60 10.00 1.75 1.55
N VAL A 61 9.34 0.59 1.56
CA VAL A 61 7.88 0.49 1.45
C VAL A 61 7.35 -0.45 2.54
N PRO A 62 6.80 0.06 3.65
CA PRO A 62 6.11 -0.77 4.63
C PRO A 62 4.79 -1.32 4.06
N GLY A 63 4.48 -2.60 4.35
CA GLY A 63 3.25 -3.28 3.91
C GLY A 63 3.44 -4.08 2.64
N GLU A 64 4.43 -4.97 2.62
CA GLU A 64 4.75 -5.86 1.49
C GLU A 64 3.51 -6.61 1.00
N ALA A 65 2.81 -7.29 1.90
CA ALA A 65 1.65 -8.12 1.54
C ALA A 65 0.56 -7.38 0.73
N MET A 66 0.48 -6.06 0.85
CA MET A 66 -0.53 -5.23 0.17
C MET A 66 0.03 -4.47 -1.03
N LEU A 67 1.30 -4.09 -0.99
CA LEU A 67 1.85 -3.08 -1.91
C LEU A 67 2.84 -3.64 -2.94
N VAL A 68 3.32 -4.87 -2.80
CA VAL A 68 4.25 -5.46 -3.77
C VAL A 68 3.65 -5.50 -5.16
N ASP A 69 2.54 -6.21 -5.35
CA ASP A 69 1.89 -6.40 -6.65
C ASP A 69 1.63 -5.08 -7.41
N PRO A 70 1.04 -4.05 -6.79
CA PRO A 70 0.83 -2.79 -7.49
C PRO A 70 2.09 -1.95 -7.73
N LEU A 71 3.17 -2.09 -6.95
CA LEU A 71 4.34 -1.22 -7.03
C LEU A 71 5.59 -1.88 -7.64
N GLU A 72 5.62 -3.20 -7.84
CA GLU A 72 6.81 -3.92 -8.31
C GLU A 72 7.34 -3.43 -9.66
N ASP A 73 6.50 -2.89 -10.54
CA ASP A 73 6.93 -2.35 -11.83
C ASP A 73 7.95 -1.20 -11.69
N LEU A 74 8.02 -0.56 -10.53
CA LEU A 74 9.02 0.48 -10.24
C LEU A 74 10.44 -0.10 -10.13
N ARG A 75 10.60 -1.44 -9.98
CA ARG A 75 11.91 -2.14 -9.88
C ARG A 75 12.82 -1.92 -11.09
N GLY A 76 12.26 -1.55 -12.24
CA GLY A 76 13.04 -1.24 -13.43
C GLY A 76 13.92 0.02 -13.29
N SER A 77 13.62 0.89 -12.34
CA SER A 77 14.33 2.17 -12.12
C SER A 77 14.72 2.43 -10.66
N LEU A 78 14.12 1.71 -9.73
CA LEU A 78 14.33 1.86 -8.28
C LEU A 78 14.73 0.53 -7.64
N THR A 79 15.43 0.58 -6.53
CA THR A 79 15.51 -0.56 -5.61
C THR A 79 14.40 -0.40 -4.57
N LEU A 80 13.47 -1.34 -4.54
CA LEU A 80 12.35 -1.33 -3.60
C LEU A 80 12.66 -2.29 -2.46
N VAL A 81 12.69 -1.78 -1.24
CA VAL A 81 12.84 -2.56 -0.02
C VAL A 81 11.48 -2.60 0.68
N PHE A 82 10.73 -3.64 0.39
CA PHE A 82 9.48 -3.89 1.12
C PHE A 82 9.77 -4.56 2.46
N TYR A 83 8.92 -4.31 3.43
CA TYR A 83 8.85 -5.11 4.63
C TYR A 83 7.41 -5.14 5.16
N ASP A 84 7.05 -6.22 5.84
CA ASP A 84 5.79 -6.27 6.55
C ASP A 84 5.99 -5.73 7.97
N PRO A 85 5.18 -4.75 8.40
CA PRO A 85 5.17 -4.32 9.80
C PRO A 85 4.88 -5.49 10.74
N ARG A 86 5.33 -5.40 11.99
CA ARG A 86 5.06 -6.42 13.01
C ARG A 86 3.57 -6.77 13.11
N GLY A 87 3.25 -8.06 13.15
CA GLY A 87 1.88 -8.56 13.16
C GLY A 87 1.12 -8.39 11.85
N ARG A 88 1.82 -8.13 10.73
CA ARG A 88 1.26 -8.03 9.38
C ARG A 88 1.99 -8.97 8.43
N GLY A 89 1.32 -9.35 7.33
CA GLY A 89 1.90 -10.17 6.28
C GLY A 89 2.64 -11.38 6.82
N GLN A 90 3.85 -11.58 6.37
CA GLN A 90 4.72 -12.68 6.79
C GLN A 90 5.54 -12.38 8.06
N SER A 91 5.45 -11.15 8.62
CA SER A 91 6.09 -10.82 9.88
C SER A 91 5.47 -11.57 11.05
N GLU A 92 6.23 -11.70 12.15
CA GLU A 92 5.79 -12.41 13.34
C GLU A 92 4.50 -11.80 13.92
N TRP A 93 3.56 -12.66 14.28
CA TRP A 93 2.34 -12.26 14.98
C TRP A 93 2.62 -11.92 16.45
N ILE A 94 2.23 -10.72 16.88
CA ILE A 94 2.42 -10.23 18.25
C ILE A 94 1.11 -10.40 19.04
N GLY A 95 0.81 -11.63 19.46
CA GLY A 95 -0.48 -12.02 20.03
C GLY A 95 -0.79 -11.41 21.39
N ASP A 96 0.24 -11.07 22.19
CA ASP A 96 0.04 -10.44 23.51
C ASP A 96 -0.17 -8.93 23.45
N GLY A 97 -0.05 -8.33 22.26
CA GLY A 97 -0.23 -6.90 22.00
C GLY A 97 0.79 -5.97 22.61
N LYS A 98 1.88 -6.49 23.16
CA LYS A 98 3.03 -5.69 23.55
C LYS A 98 3.79 -5.23 22.30
N HIS A 99 4.49 -4.09 22.42
CA HIS A 99 5.29 -3.57 21.30
C HIS A 99 4.50 -3.36 19.99
N LEU A 100 3.23 -2.91 20.10
CA LEU A 100 2.40 -2.50 18.99
C LEU A 100 2.09 -0.99 19.00
N ALA A 101 2.94 -0.20 19.67
CA ALA A 101 2.81 1.25 19.63
C ALA A 101 3.38 1.83 18.32
N MET A 102 2.94 3.02 17.93
CA MET A 102 3.52 3.75 16.79
C MET A 102 5.04 3.89 16.93
N ALA A 103 5.55 4.10 18.14
CA ALA A 103 6.98 4.19 18.39
C ALA A 103 7.74 2.88 18.07
N ASP A 104 7.10 1.72 18.21
CA ASP A 104 7.68 0.44 17.83
C ASP A 104 7.81 0.35 16.29
N GLU A 105 6.78 0.76 15.56
CA GLU A 105 6.80 0.76 14.09
C GLU A 105 7.83 1.74 13.51
N LEU A 106 8.02 2.90 14.16
CA LEU A 106 9.08 3.84 13.78
C LEU A 106 10.48 3.23 13.98
N ARG A 107 10.69 2.48 15.07
CA ARG A 107 11.94 1.74 15.30
C ARG A 107 12.14 0.60 14.30
N ASP A 108 11.07 -0.07 13.89
CA ASP A 108 11.12 -1.11 12.86
C ASP A 108 11.59 -0.56 11.52
N LEU A 109 11.03 0.57 11.08
CA LEU A 109 11.47 1.23 9.85
C LEU A 109 12.96 1.59 9.91
N GLU A 110 13.43 2.10 11.05
CA GLU A 110 14.85 2.39 11.27
C GLU A 110 15.71 1.11 11.28
N THR A 111 15.21 0.01 11.85
CA THR A 111 15.88 -1.28 11.82
C THR A 111 16.03 -1.81 10.39
N VAL A 112 14.97 -1.72 9.57
CA VAL A 112 15.01 -2.07 8.14
C VAL A 112 16.08 -1.25 7.43
N ARG A 113 16.05 0.07 7.54
CA ARG A 113 17.02 0.96 6.91
C ARG A 113 18.46 0.62 7.31
N SER A 114 18.72 0.44 8.59
CA SER A 114 20.06 0.21 9.12
C SER A 114 20.61 -1.19 8.79
N THR A 115 19.77 -2.23 8.81
CA THR A 115 20.12 -3.60 8.45
C THR A 115 20.68 -3.66 7.03
N PHE A 116 20.05 -2.96 6.09
CA PHE A 116 20.50 -2.89 4.70
C PHE A 116 21.55 -1.79 4.46
N ARG A 117 22.05 -1.13 5.51
CA ARG A 117 23.07 -0.07 5.44
C ARG A 117 22.68 1.07 4.50
N ILE A 118 21.39 1.35 4.41
CA ILE A 118 20.84 2.44 3.60
C ILE A 118 21.06 3.75 4.34
N SER A 119 21.94 4.62 3.85
CA SER A 119 22.21 5.91 4.50
C SER A 119 21.00 6.82 4.44
N LYS A 120 20.39 6.97 3.24
CA LYS A 120 19.14 7.70 2.99
C LYS A 120 18.30 6.93 1.98
N ALA A 121 16.98 6.94 2.17
CA ALA A 121 16.04 6.30 1.26
C ALA A 121 14.89 7.22 0.88
N GLY A 122 14.27 6.99 -0.27
CA GLY A 122 12.90 7.35 -0.50
C GLY A 122 11.98 6.52 0.38
N ILE A 123 10.79 7.01 0.73
CA ILE A 123 9.82 6.24 1.49
C ILE A 123 8.43 6.39 0.85
N ILE A 124 7.70 5.27 0.68
CA ILE A 124 6.29 5.27 0.32
C ILE A 124 5.49 4.83 1.54
N GLY A 125 4.52 5.63 1.96
CA GLY A 125 3.59 5.27 3.02
C GLY A 125 2.14 5.29 2.52
N PHE A 126 1.39 4.21 2.80
CA PHE A 126 0.00 4.07 2.44
C PHE A 126 -0.91 4.09 3.67
N SER A 127 -2.04 4.84 3.58
CA SER A 127 -3.06 4.82 4.62
C SER A 127 -2.50 5.21 6.01
N TYR A 128 -2.70 4.44 7.07
CA TYR A 128 -2.10 4.69 8.38
C TYR A 128 -0.57 4.59 8.36
N LEU A 129 -0.01 3.75 7.48
CA LEU A 129 1.45 3.70 7.27
C LEU A 129 1.97 5.00 6.63
N GLY A 130 1.10 5.76 5.93
CA GLY A 130 1.40 7.12 5.49
C GLY A 130 1.61 8.07 6.67
N LEU A 131 0.79 7.99 7.72
CA LEU A 131 1.02 8.72 8.96
C LEU A 131 2.34 8.29 9.61
N MET A 132 2.59 6.99 9.76
CA MET A 132 3.82 6.44 10.33
C MET A 132 5.07 6.94 9.61
N THR A 133 5.10 6.84 8.26
CA THR A 133 6.25 7.27 7.46
C THR A 133 6.47 8.78 7.48
N ALA A 134 5.40 9.58 7.59
CA ALA A 134 5.49 11.02 7.78
C ALA A 134 6.10 11.39 9.14
N LEU A 135 5.72 10.69 10.20
CA LEU A 135 6.32 10.86 11.53
C LEU A 135 7.81 10.50 11.51
N TYR A 136 8.17 9.40 10.85
CA TYR A 136 9.57 9.02 10.69
C TYR A 136 10.37 10.08 9.93
N ALA A 137 9.83 10.63 8.83
CA ALA A 137 10.51 11.66 8.05
C ALA A 137 10.67 12.99 8.82
N ALA A 138 9.73 13.30 9.72
CA ALA A 138 9.84 14.46 10.61
C ALA A 138 10.95 14.28 11.67
N ASP A 139 11.06 13.08 12.24
CA ASP A 139 12.03 12.76 13.30
C ASP A 139 13.44 12.47 12.74
N HIS A 140 13.55 12.05 11.47
CA HIS A 140 14.80 11.65 10.81
C HIS A 140 14.99 12.28 9.41
N PRO A 141 14.97 13.63 9.29
CA PRO A 141 15.04 14.29 7.98
C PRO A 141 16.37 14.04 7.25
N ASP A 142 17.41 13.66 7.98
CA ASP A 142 18.74 13.31 7.45
C ASP A 142 18.77 11.88 6.84
N ARG A 143 17.77 11.05 7.05
CA ARG A 143 17.68 9.65 6.59
C ARG A 143 16.69 9.45 5.43
N VAL A 144 15.93 10.47 5.09
CA VAL A 144 14.92 10.42 4.03
C VAL A 144 15.35 11.32 2.88
N THR A 145 15.27 10.83 1.65
CA THR A 145 15.52 11.62 0.44
C THR A 145 14.25 12.28 -0.08
N ARG A 146 13.16 11.52 -0.12
CA ARG A 146 11.84 11.91 -0.60
C ARG A 146 10.75 11.09 0.10
N LEU A 147 9.59 11.68 0.31
CA LEU A 147 8.46 11.02 0.94
C LEU A 147 7.26 11.01 -0.01
N ALA A 148 6.68 9.85 -0.28
CA ALA A 148 5.40 9.74 -0.97
C ALA A 148 4.33 9.21 -0.01
N LEU A 149 3.25 9.96 0.13
CA LEU A 149 2.09 9.62 0.95
C LEU A 149 0.92 9.28 0.02
N VAL A 150 0.49 8.03 0.01
CA VAL A 150 -0.60 7.55 -0.85
C VAL A 150 -1.82 7.24 0.00
N GLY A 151 -2.93 7.95 -0.21
CA GLY A 151 -4.13 7.83 0.62
C GLY A 151 -3.85 7.96 2.12
N PRO A 152 -3.06 8.95 2.59
CA PRO A 152 -2.57 8.98 3.96
C PRO A 152 -3.68 9.28 4.96
N MET A 153 -3.64 8.61 6.12
CA MET A 153 -4.42 9.07 7.28
C MET A 153 -4.07 10.54 7.59
N ALA A 154 -5.06 11.33 8.00
CA ALA A 154 -4.87 12.76 8.30
C ALA A 154 -3.80 13.00 9.38
N PRO A 155 -3.14 14.17 9.43
CA PRO A 155 -2.13 14.48 10.44
C PRO A 155 -2.72 14.73 11.84
N ASP A 156 -4.03 14.91 11.94
CA ASP A 156 -4.72 15.18 13.21
C ASP A 156 -6.08 14.47 13.28
N GLU A 157 -6.49 14.14 14.49
CA GLU A 157 -7.76 13.45 14.77
C GLU A 157 -8.97 14.30 14.34
N ALA A 158 -8.90 15.61 14.53
CA ALA A 158 -10.01 16.51 14.23
C ALA A 158 -10.32 16.54 12.72
N THR A 159 -9.32 16.41 11.85
CA THR A 159 -9.51 16.25 10.39
C THR A 159 -10.03 14.86 10.05
N ALA A 160 -9.47 13.80 10.67
CA ALA A 160 -9.90 12.43 10.45
C ALA A 160 -11.35 12.18 10.84
N SER A 161 -11.76 12.62 12.04
CA SER A 161 -13.07 12.33 12.63
C SER A 161 -14.24 13.05 11.95
N ARG A 162 -13.98 14.19 11.29
CA ARG A 162 -15.03 14.95 10.58
C ARG A 162 -15.46 14.32 9.27
N TYR A 163 -14.70 13.36 8.76
CA TYR A 163 -14.97 12.76 7.48
C TYR A 163 -16.01 11.63 7.60
N ALA A 164 -17.22 11.90 7.18
CA ALA A 164 -18.31 10.92 7.18
C ALA A 164 -19.27 11.17 6.00
N PRO A 165 -18.83 10.98 4.74
CA PRO A 165 -19.68 11.23 3.58
C PRO A 165 -20.86 10.26 3.53
N ALA A 166 -22.04 10.73 3.13
CA ALA A 166 -23.28 9.93 3.10
C ALA A 166 -23.13 8.69 2.19
N GLU A 167 -22.50 8.85 1.02
CA GLU A 167 -22.22 7.73 0.11
C GLU A 167 -21.34 6.67 0.76
N GLY A 168 -20.28 7.07 1.48
CA GLY A 168 -19.39 6.16 2.19
C GLY A 168 -20.13 5.36 3.26
N ARG A 169 -21.04 5.99 4.03
CA ARG A 169 -21.86 5.29 5.01
C ARG A 169 -22.79 4.25 4.35
N LEU A 170 -23.50 4.62 3.29
CA LEU A 170 -24.38 3.71 2.56
C LEU A 170 -23.61 2.51 1.99
N ARG A 171 -22.40 2.74 1.45
CA ARG A 171 -21.53 1.67 0.96
C ARG A 171 -21.09 0.75 2.09
N SER A 172 -20.69 1.32 3.23
CA SER A 172 -20.28 0.54 4.42
C SER A 172 -21.42 -0.30 4.99
N ASP A 173 -22.62 0.26 5.13
CA ASP A 173 -23.80 -0.47 5.60
C ASP A 173 -24.15 -1.63 4.65
N SER A 174 -24.09 -1.38 3.35
CA SER A 174 -24.29 -2.41 2.33
C SER A 174 -23.21 -3.50 2.38
N ALA A 175 -21.96 -3.14 2.60
CA ALA A 175 -20.84 -4.06 2.74
C ALA A 175 -21.01 -4.93 4.01
N ALA A 176 -21.35 -4.33 5.14
CA ALA A 176 -21.60 -5.03 6.40
C ALA A 176 -22.72 -6.06 6.24
N ALA A 177 -23.85 -5.68 5.60
CA ALA A 177 -24.95 -6.58 5.32
C ALA A 177 -24.56 -7.74 4.38
N ARG A 178 -23.73 -7.47 3.35
CA ARG A 178 -23.21 -8.52 2.44
C ARG A 178 -22.30 -9.49 3.21
N PHE A 179 -21.38 -8.97 3.99
CA PHE A 179 -20.43 -9.77 4.77
C PHE A 179 -21.16 -10.65 5.79
N ALA A 180 -22.14 -10.10 6.53
CA ALA A 180 -22.92 -10.84 7.49
C ALA A 180 -23.68 -12.01 6.82
N ARG A 181 -24.30 -11.79 5.66
CA ARG A 181 -24.95 -12.85 4.89
C ARG A 181 -23.97 -13.93 4.42
N ALA A 182 -22.84 -13.52 3.85
CA ALA A 182 -21.82 -14.45 3.37
C ALA A 182 -21.25 -15.30 4.51
N ARG A 183 -21.03 -14.69 5.69
CA ARG A 183 -20.56 -15.39 6.89
C ARG A 183 -21.60 -16.37 7.44
N ALA A 184 -22.88 -15.99 7.46
CA ALA A 184 -23.97 -16.86 7.93
C ALA A 184 -24.19 -18.08 7.02
N ALA A 185 -23.92 -17.95 5.72
CA ALA A 185 -24.03 -19.02 4.74
C ALA A 185 -22.78 -19.94 4.67
N ALA A 186 -21.68 -19.56 5.33
CA ALA A 186 -20.42 -20.29 5.24
C ALA A 186 -20.43 -21.55 6.13
N SER A 187 -19.95 -22.67 5.59
CA SER A 187 -19.69 -23.92 6.33
C SER A 187 -18.26 -23.97 6.88
N ASP A 188 -17.36 -23.09 6.42
CA ASP A 188 -15.93 -23.04 6.68
C ASP A 188 -15.55 -21.86 7.59
N THR A 189 -16.32 -21.62 8.65
CA THR A 189 -16.13 -20.46 9.54
C THR A 189 -14.80 -20.44 10.30
N ALA A 190 -14.10 -21.58 10.35
CA ALA A 190 -12.77 -21.70 10.93
C ALA A 190 -11.63 -21.38 9.93
N ASP A 191 -11.92 -21.30 8.62
CA ASP A 191 -10.94 -20.90 7.60
C ASP A 191 -10.80 -19.38 7.56
N LEU A 192 -9.73 -18.89 8.18
CA LEU A 192 -9.40 -17.46 8.25
C LEU A 192 -9.14 -16.86 6.88
N SER A 193 -8.55 -17.61 5.96
CA SER A 193 -8.32 -17.15 4.58
C SER A 193 -9.62 -16.97 3.82
N ALA A 194 -10.57 -17.90 3.99
CA ALA A 194 -11.90 -17.78 3.39
C ALA A 194 -12.69 -16.62 4.02
N GLU A 195 -12.58 -16.40 5.33
CA GLU A 195 -13.19 -15.24 6.00
C GLU A 195 -12.61 -13.92 5.47
N CYS A 196 -11.30 -13.85 5.29
CA CYS A 196 -10.61 -12.71 4.70
C CYS A 196 -11.15 -12.41 3.29
N ARG A 197 -11.22 -13.42 2.40
CA ARG A 197 -11.77 -13.23 1.05
C ARG A 197 -13.20 -12.72 1.06
N ARG A 198 -14.10 -13.32 1.89
CA ARG A 198 -15.50 -12.87 2.04
C ARG A 198 -15.58 -11.42 2.49
N TRP A 199 -14.69 -11.00 3.40
CA TRP A 199 -14.62 -9.62 3.85
C TRP A 199 -14.24 -8.69 2.73
N TYR A 200 -13.15 -8.99 2.00
CA TYR A 200 -12.71 -8.17 0.87
C TYR A 200 -13.78 -8.08 -0.22
N GLU A 201 -14.40 -9.19 -0.61
CA GLU A 201 -15.51 -9.20 -1.58
C GLU A 201 -16.65 -8.26 -1.16
N ALA A 202 -16.97 -8.22 0.13
CA ALA A 202 -18.00 -7.34 0.67
C ALA A 202 -17.57 -5.87 0.73
N TYR A 203 -16.34 -5.60 1.18
CA TYR A 203 -15.90 -4.25 1.53
C TYR A 203 -15.07 -3.54 0.45
N LEU A 204 -14.47 -4.23 -0.52
CA LEU A 204 -13.74 -3.57 -1.61
C LEU A 204 -14.52 -2.42 -2.28
N PRO A 205 -15.85 -2.54 -2.52
CA PRO A 205 -16.63 -1.43 -3.06
C PRO A 205 -16.65 -0.16 -2.19
N VAL A 206 -16.25 -0.24 -0.91
CA VAL A 206 -16.06 0.94 -0.03
C VAL A 206 -14.72 1.61 -0.29
N TYR A 207 -13.68 0.80 -0.59
CA TYR A 207 -12.31 1.26 -0.73
C TYR A 207 -11.98 1.76 -2.15
N VAL A 208 -12.80 1.44 -3.15
CA VAL A 208 -12.62 1.93 -4.52
C VAL A 208 -13.60 3.07 -4.82
N GLY A 209 -13.19 4.02 -5.64
CA GLY A 209 -14.03 5.13 -6.08
C GLY A 209 -15.19 4.67 -6.94
N ASP A 210 -14.91 3.80 -7.93
CA ASP A 210 -15.91 3.08 -8.72
C ASP A 210 -15.96 1.60 -8.27
N PRO A 211 -17.11 1.09 -7.80
CA PRO A 211 -17.27 -0.32 -7.41
C PRO A 211 -16.84 -1.33 -8.48
N ALA A 212 -16.92 -0.98 -9.77
CA ALA A 212 -16.46 -1.83 -10.87
C ALA A 212 -14.94 -2.12 -10.80
N ASN A 213 -14.17 -1.27 -10.14
CA ASN A 213 -12.73 -1.46 -9.93
C ASN A 213 -12.39 -2.44 -8.79
N ALA A 214 -13.36 -2.90 -8.01
CA ALA A 214 -13.12 -3.84 -6.92
C ALA A 214 -12.41 -5.13 -7.38
N SER A 215 -12.73 -5.63 -8.58
CA SER A 215 -12.10 -6.81 -9.16
C SER A 215 -10.63 -6.62 -9.54
N LYS A 216 -10.13 -5.39 -9.60
CA LYS A 216 -8.70 -5.08 -9.86
C LYS A 216 -7.83 -5.23 -8.63
N VAL A 217 -8.43 -5.26 -7.44
CA VAL A 217 -7.70 -5.37 -6.17
C VAL A 217 -7.44 -6.84 -5.88
N SER A 218 -6.18 -7.22 -5.79
CA SER A 218 -5.79 -8.59 -5.44
C SER A 218 -6.18 -8.92 -4.00
N THR A 219 -6.75 -10.12 -3.81
CA THR A 219 -7.00 -10.70 -2.49
C THR A 219 -5.98 -11.76 -2.10
N ALA A 220 -4.86 -11.83 -2.82
CA ALA A 220 -3.77 -12.79 -2.53
C ALA A 220 -3.23 -12.66 -1.11
N LEU A 221 -3.27 -11.45 -0.53
CA LEU A 221 -2.90 -11.21 0.87
C LEU A 221 -3.71 -12.09 1.86
N CYS A 222 -4.91 -12.53 1.50
CA CYS A 222 -5.74 -13.41 2.31
C CYS A 222 -5.16 -14.84 2.47
N SER A 223 -4.10 -15.20 1.76
CA SER A 223 -3.35 -16.43 2.02
C SER A 223 -2.58 -16.37 3.35
N ASN A 224 -2.43 -15.18 3.93
CA ASN A 224 -1.74 -14.96 5.19
C ASN A 224 -2.74 -14.64 6.32
N GLU A 225 -2.67 -15.41 7.41
CA GLU A 225 -3.58 -15.23 8.54
C GLU A 225 -3.44 -13.86 9.24
N ASN A 226 -2.27 -13.23 9.20
CA ASN A 226 -2.05 -11.90 9.78
C ASN A 226 -2.85 -10.82 9.03
N GLU A 227 -3.27 -11.08 7.81
CA GLU A 227 -4.07 -10.17 6.99
C GLU A 227 -5.58 -10.39 7.14
N THR A 228 -6.01 -11.27 8.04
CA THR A 228 -7.45 -11.39 8.35
C THR A 228 -7.97 -10.07 8.95
N PRO A 229 -9.18 -9.64 8.59
CA PRO A 229 -9.72 -8.35 9.02
C PRO A 229 -9.71 -8.15 10.53
N SER A 230 -10.01 -9.21 11.29
CA SER A 230 -10.00 -9.17 12.76
C SER A 230 -8.60 -8.93 13.33
N ARG A 231 -7.57 -9.60 12.80
CA ARG A 231 -6.17 -9.41 13.23
C ARG A 231 -5.65 -8.02 12.82
N VAL A 232 -5.90 -7.60 11.58
CA VAL A 232 -5.53 -6.27 11.10
C VAL A 232 -6.17 -5.17 11.94
N GLN A 233 -7.49 -5.25 12.17
CA GLN A 233 -8.21 -4.27 12.97
C GLN A 233 -7.68 -4.23 14.41
N TRP A 234 -7.52 -5.40 15.05
CA TRP A 234 -7.01 -5.51 16.42
C TRP A 234 -5.62 -4.85 16.56
N ARG A 235 -4.74 -5.07 15.60
CA ARG A 235 -3.39 -4.50 15.57
C ARG A 235 -3.44 -2.98 15.35
N VAL A 236 -4.13 -2.51 14.31
CA VAL A 236 -4.24 -1.08 13.99
C VAL A 236 -4.83 -0.31 15.17
N ASP A 237 -5.87 -0.85 15.82
CA ASP A 237 -6.47 -0.22 17.00
C ASP A 237 -5.49 -0.05 18.15
N ARG A 238 -4.54 -0.98 18.34
CA ARG A 238 -3.52 -0.86 19.37
C ARG A 238 -2.50 0.21 19.03
N THR A 239 -2.00 0.18 17.79
CA THR A 239 -1.08 1.21 17.29
C THR A 239 -1.71 2.61 17.40
N MET A 240 -2.94 2.77 16.94
CA MET A 240 -3.64 4.05 16.99
C MET A 240 -3.93 4.51 18.43
N ARG A 241 -4.30 3.59 19.34
CA ARG A 241 -4.49 3.93 20.77
C ARG A 241 -3.21 4.44 21.42
N SER A 242 -2.02 4.02 20.95
CA SER A 242 -0.75 4.54 21.48
C SER A 242 -0.53 6.01 21.18
N LEU A 243 -1.23 6.58 20.20
CA LEU A 243 -1.17 8.00 19.85
C LEU A 243 -2.07 8.88 20.75
N GLY A 244 -2.93 8.24 21.56
CA GLY A 244 -3.94 8.95 22.35
C GLY A 244 -5.20 9.30 21.54
N ARG A 245 -6.25 9.71 22.27
CA ARG A 245 -7.58 9.95 21.67
C ARG A 245 -7.67 11.24 20.85
N ARG A 246 -6.76 12.18 21.05
CA ARG A 246 -6.71 13.49 20.38
C ARG A 246 -5.30 13.73 19.85
N TRP A 247 -4.87 12.82 18.95
CA TRP A 247 -3.56 12.97 18.33
C TRP A 247 -3.54 14.18 17.37
N ASP A 248 -2.45 14.91 17.44
CA ASP A 248 -2.18 16.05 16.56
C ASP A 248 -0.68 16.10 16.22
N PHE A 249 -0.38 15.88 14.95
CA PHE A 249 0.97 15.89 14.41
C PHE A 249 1.19 17.05 13.42
N THR A 250 0.34 18.08 13.46
CA THR A 250 0.47 19.26 12.58
C THR A 250 1.82 19.95 12.74
N GLY A 251 2.34 20.03 13.98
CA GLY A 251 3.69 20.54 14.23
C GLY A 251 4.79 19.67 13.65
N LYS A 252 4.67 18.33 13.71
CA LYS A 252 5.61 17.42 13.06
C LYS A 252 5.54 17.51 11.55
N ALA A 253 4.35 17.60 10.97
CA ALA A 253 4.15 17.80 9.54
C ALA A 253 4.88 19.08 9.05
N ALA A 254 4.75 20.18 9.78
CA ALA A 254 5.44 21.42 9.48
C ALA A 254 6.98 21.33 9.63
N ALA A 255 7.48 20.32 10.35
CA ALA A 255 8.90 20.06 10.52
C ALA A 255 9.52 19.19 9.41
N ILE A 256 8.72 18.53 8.56
CA ILE A 256 9.22 17.73 7.44
C ILE A 256 9.92 18.65 6.43
N ARG A 257 11.19 18.35 6.11
CA ARG A 257 12.04 19.17 5.22
C ARG A 257 12.31 18.51 3.87
N VAL A 258 11.91 17.26 3.69
CA VAL A 258 12.13 16.52 2.45
C VAL A 258 11.01 16.78 1.45
N PRO A 259 11.29 16.79 0.13
CA PRO A 259 10.24 16.85 -0.87
C PRO A 259 9.20 15.76 -0.61
N THR A 260 7.91 16.13 -0.59
CA THR A 260 6.81 15.23 -0.25
C THR A 260 5.74 15.25 -1.33
N LEU A 261 5.48 14.10 -1.94
CA LEU A 261 4.39 13.89 -2.88
C LEU A 261 3.20 13.24 -2.16
N VAL A 262 2.06 13.90 -2.16
CA VAL A 262 0.80 13.35 -1.66
C VAL A 262 -0.06 12.91 -2.84
N VAL A 263 -0.54 11.67 -2.84
CA VAL A 263 -1.43 11.11 -3.88
C VAL A 263 -2.72 10.65 -3.22
N GLN A 264 -3.86 11.15 -3.70
CA GLN A 264 -5.16 10.92 -3.06
C GLN A 264 -6.26 10.73 -4.09
N GLY A 265 -7.15 9.76 -3.88
CA GLY A 265 -8.41 9.64 -4.60
C GLY A 265 -9.44 10.63 -4.04
N ASP A 266 -10.18 11.33 -4.91
CA ASP A 266 -11.22 12.27 -4.46
C ASP A 266 -12.51 11.58 -3.98
N ARG A 267 -12.66 10.28 -4.29
CA ARG A 267 -13.73 9.39 -3.82
C ARG A 267 -13.23 8.35 -2.81
N ASP A 268 -12.21 8.67 -2.06
CA ASP A 268 -11.74 7.84 -0.96
C ASP A 268 -12.71 7.93 0.22
N PHE A 269 -13.41 6.83 0.52
CA PHE A 269 -14.37 6.75 1.62
C PHE A 269 -13.75 6.14 2.90
N ALA A 270 -12.51 5.69 2.84
CA ALA A 270 -11.79 5.13 3.98
C ALA A 270 -11.04 6.22 4.76
N VAL A 271 -10.36 7.12 4.05
CA VAL A 271 -9.67 8.27 4.65
C VAL A 271 -10.04 9.57 3.95
N SER A 272 -10.08 10.66 4.72
CA SER A 272 -10.51 11.96 4.21
C SER A 272 -9.55 12.53 3.16
N PRO A 273 -10.02 12.90 1.96
CA PRO A 273 -9.24 13.71 1.03
C PRO A 273 -8.78 15.05 1.62
N ASP A 274 -9.48 15.57 2.64
CA ASP A 274 -9.03 16.76 3.36
C ASP A 274 -7.78 16.50 4.21
N GLY A 275 -7.58 15.25 4.67
CA GLY A 275 -6.33 14.84 5.30
C GLY A 275 -5.13 14.98 4.36
N ALA A 276 -5.27 14.59 3.10
CA ALA A 276 -4.24 14.77 2.08
C ALA A 276 -3.96 16.24 1.77
N ARG A 277 -5.03 17.07 1.69
CA ARG A 277 -4.87 18.53 1.57
C ARG A 277 -4.13 19.10 2.77
N ARG A 278 -4.50 18.68 3.98
CA ARG A 278 -3.90 19.14 5.23
C ARG A 278 -2.40 18.80 5.29
N TRP A 279 -1.99 17.57 4.92
CA TRP A 279 -0.58 17.22 4.78
C TRP A 279 0.15 18.16 3.81
N THR A 280 -0.46 18.41 2.64
CA THR A 280 0.16 19.26 1.58
C THR A 280 0.29 20.72 2.01
N GLU A 281 -0.65 21.23 2.80
CA GLU A 281 -0.61 22.59 3.33
C GLU A 281 0.44 22.77 4.43
N LEU A 282 0.62 21.74 5.28
CA LEU A 282 1.52 21.80 6.43
C LEU A 282 2.99 21.56 6.06
N ILE A 283 3.26 20.67 5.11
CA ILE A 283 4.62 20.32 4.72
C ILE A 283 5.17 21.37 3.74
N PRO A 284 6.29 22.06 4.06
CA PRO A 284 6.80 23.20 3.28
C PRO A 284 7.07 22.88 1.81
N ASP A 285 7.62 21.70 1.50
CA ASP A 285 7.87 21.26 0.13
C ASP A 285 7.01 20.05 -0.25
N ALA A 286 5.69 20.22 -0.13
CA ALA A 286 4.73 19.21 -0.55
C ALA A 286 3.97 19.62 -1.81
N ARG A 287 3.57 18.60 -2.59
CA ARG A 287 2.64 18.72 -3.70
C ARG A 287 1.62 17.59 -3.68
N LEU A 288 0.41 17.90 -4.14
CA LEU A 288 -0.74 16.99 -4.18
C LEU A 288 -1.08 16.59 -5.62
N ILE A 289 -1.30 15.30 -5.81
CA ILE A 289 -2.02 14.76 -6.97
C ILE A 289 -3.38 14.27 -6.46
N MET A 290 -4.45 14.95 -6.84
CA MET A 290 -5.81 14.50 -6.58
C MET A 290 -6.32 13.74 -7.81
N LEU A 291 -6.70 12.46 -7.62
CA LEU A 291 -7.11 11.57 -8.71
C LEU A 291 -8.63 11.49 -8.75
N ALA A 292 -9.22 12.10 -9.79
CA ALA A 292 -10.65 12.14 -9.98
C ALA A 292 -11.23 10.72 -10.16
N GLY A 293 -12.30 10.42 -9.42
CA GLY A 293 -13.03 9.18 -9.46
C GLY A 293 -12.34 8.00 -8.77
N ALA A 294 -11.13 8.16 -8.21
CA ALA A 294 -10.42 7.11 -7.51
C ALA A 294 -10.75 7.09 -6.01
N GLY A 295 -10.72 5.90 -5.42
CA GLY A 295 -10.90 5.68 -3.99
C GLY A 295 -9.59 5.54 -3.23
N HIS A 296 -9.64 4.76 -2.15
CA HIS A 296 -8.50 4.50 -1.27
C HIS A 296 -7.36 3.75 -1.97
N PHE A 297 -7.71 2.78 -2.83
CA PHE A 297 -6.74 2.03 -3.63
C PHE A 297 -6.40 2.72 -4.95
N ALA A 298 -6.18 4.04 -4.93
CA ALA A 298 -5.86 4.85 -6.10
C ALA A 298 -4.67 4.31 -6.91
N TYR A 299 -3.71 3.66 -6.26
CA TYR A 299 -2.55 3.02 -6.90
C TYR A 299 -2.91 1.77 -7.73
N VAL A 300 -4.09 1.17 -7.48
CA VAL A 300 -4.65 0.09 -8.30
C VAL A 300 -5.59 0.67 -9.37
N GLU A 301 -6.52 1.55 -8.96
CA GLU A 301 -7.54 2.09 -9.84
C GLU A 301 -6.98 2.99 -10.94
N ARG A 302 -5.94 3.74 -10.61
CA ARG A 302 -5.27 4.69 -11.49
C ARG A 302 -3.75 4.40 -11.56
N ARG A 303 -3.40 3.11 -11.68
CA ARG A 303 -2.02 2.63 -11.82
C ARG A 303 -1.28 3.38 -12.92
N ASP A 304 -1.96 3.65 -14.04
CA ASP A 304 -1.48 4.40 -15.19
C ASP A 304 -1.01 5.84 -14.85
N ARG A 305 -1.49 6.41 -13.77
CA ARG A 305 -1.14 7.75 -13.30
C ARG A 305 -0.21 7.71 -12.10
N VAL A 306 -0.45 6.80 -11.15
CA VAL A 306 0.29 6.74 -9.88
C VAL A 306 1.71 6.24 -10.08
N LEU A 307 1.93 5.15 -10.81
CA LEU A 307 3.28 4.60 -10.97
C LEU A 307 4.23 5.54 -11.70
N PRO A 308 3.88 6.13 -12.85
CA PRO A 308 4.76 7.11 -13.49
C PRO A 308 5.03 8.35 -12.62
N ALA A 309 4.05 8.78 -11.82
CA ALA A 309 4.24 9.89 -10.89
C ALA A 309 5.23 9.55 -9.78
N LEU A 310 5.09 8.37 -9.14
CA LEU A 310 6.03 7.88 -8.12
C LEU A 310 7.43 7.70 -8.70
N GLN A 311 7.56 7.05 -9.87
CA GLN A 311 8.83 6.86 -10.54
C GLN A 311 9.55 8.18 -10.78
N ARG A 312 8.87 9.13 -11.44
CA ARG A 312 9.43 10.46 -11.72
C ARG A 312 9.84 11.18 -10.44
N PHE A 313 8.99 11.11 -9.42
CA PHE A 313 9.26 11.76 -8.13
C PHE A 313 10.51 11.19 -7.46
N PHE A 314 10.66 9.89 -7.35
CA PHE A 314 11.85 9.28 -6.72
C PHE A 314 13.13 9.42 -7.55
N LEU A 315 13.02 9.62 -8.87
CA LEU A 315 14.13 9.99 -9.75
C LEU A 315 14.46 11.50 -9.72
N GLY A 316 13.94 12.23 -8.75
CA GLY A 316 14.34 13.62 -8.52
C GLY A 316 13.48 14.69 -9.20
N GLN A 317 12.43 14.31 -9.93
CA GLN A 317 11.60 15.23 -10.70
C GLN A 317 10.16 15.28 -10.15
N TRP A 318 9.59 16.48 -10.07
CA TRP A 318 8.18 16.59 -9.75
C TRP A 318 7.31 16.10 -10.90
N PRO A 319 6.26 15.28 -10.64
CA PRO A 319 5.24 15.00 -11.63
C PRO A 319 4.56 16.29 -12.09
N PRO A 320 4.29 16.48 -13.40
CA PRO A 320 3.73 17.72 -13.91
C PRO A 320 2.33 18.03 -13.35
N GLU A 321 1.57 17.01 -12.98
CA GLU A 321 0.24 17.12 -12.37
C GLU A 321 0.27 17.40 -10.86
N ALA A 322 1.43 17.35 -10.22
CA ALA A 322 1.56 17.60 -8.80
C ALA A 322 1.49 19.09 -8.47
N MET A 323 0.46 19.50 -7.74
CA MET A 323 0.16 20.89 -7.44
C MET A 323 0.59 21.29 -6.03
N ARG A 324 1.20 22.46 -5.87
CA ARG A 324 1.33 23.13 -4.56
C ARG A 324 -0.03 23.70 -4.16
N LEU A 325 -0.47 23.41 -2.96
CA LEU A 325 -1.59 24.14 -2.38
C LEU A 325 -1.06 25.46 -1.80
N ARG A 326 -1.75 26.56 -2.11
CA ARG A 326 -1.40 27.84 -1.49
C ARG A 326 -1.93 27.83 -0.06
N THR A 327 -1.08 28.05 0.93
CA THR A 327 -1.52 28.43 2.27
C THR A 327 -2.32 29.73 2.17
N ARG A 328 -3.56 29.69 2.59
CA ARG A 328 -4.39 30.90 2.70
C ARG A 328 -3.97 31.72 3.90
#